data_f6da351617d3d0681866b608299667fc
#
_entry.id   f6da351617d3d0681866b608299667fc
#
_cell.length_a   1.000
_cell.length_b   1.000
_cell.length_c   1.000
_cell.angle_alpha   90.00
_cell.angle_beta   90.00
_cell.angle_gamma   90.00
#
_symmetry.space_group_name_H-M   'P 1'
#
loop_
_entity.id
_entity.type
_entity.pdbx_description
1 polymer ?
#
loop_
_entity_poly.entity_id
_entity_poly.type
_entity_poly.pdbx_seq_one_letter_code
_entity_poly.pdbx_strand_id
1 'polypeptide(L)'
;MDYPDLTELPADLQKLAAERSAVNIYRMVFHSPALAPAFLQMADAIFQGALPHPLRELAILRVGHAYRAPYEIHHHENIGRLLGLDEAGIAAAGSGSTEGLTAEQSAVLSLTDRLLEQHTLTEADRAEALSFLTTGQLSDLVLTVGFYQLVCNFLNTFEVTTEGEKAPY
;
A
#
# COMPACT_ATOMS: atom_id res chain seq x y z
N MET A 1 -0.90 -16.71 12.53
CA MET A 1 -1.65 -16.43 13.80
C MET A 1 -3.14 -16.55 13.55
N ASP A 2 -3.94 -16.98 14.56
CA ASP A 2 -5.40 -17.09 14.40
C ASP A 2 -6.05 -15.71 14.26
N TYR A 3 -7.18 -15.66 13.54
CA TYR A 3 -7.97 -14.43 13.42
C TYR A 3 -8.71 -14.13 14.73
N PRO A 4 -8.93 -12.84 15.06
CA PRO A 4 -9.70 -12.48 16.26
C PRO A 4 -11.14 -12.96 16.17
N ASP A 5 -11.74 -13.28 17.31
CA ASP A 5 -13.19 -13.52 17.38
C ASP A 5 -13.94 -12.18 17.28
N LEU A 6 -14.48 -11.91 16.11
CA LEU A 6 -15.16 -10.67 15.82
C LEU A 6 -16.49 -10.54 16.58
N THR A 7 -17.02 -11.64 17.15
CA THR A 7 -18.29 -11.60 17.94
C THR A 7 -18.10 -11.02 19.34
N GLU A 8 -16.85 -10.98 19.81
CA GLU A 8 -16.50 -10.37 21.12
C GLU A 8 -16.29 -8.84 21.04
N LEU A 9 -16.29 -8.27 19.83
CA LEU A 9 -16.15 -6.83 19.65
C LEU A 9 -17.41 -6.05 20.09
N PRO A 10 -17.30 -4.76 20.45
CA PRO A 10 -18.45 -3.85 20.56
C PRO A 10 -19.29 -3.85 19.27
N ALA A 11 -20.61 -3.64 19.39
CA ALA A 11 -21.56 -3.80 18.29
C ALA A 11 -21.26 -2.91 17.05
N ASP A 12 -20.74 -1.70 17.27
CA ASP A 12 -20.31 -0.79 16.21
C ASP A 12 -19.09 -1.32 15.46
N LEU A 13 -18.13 -1.93 16.16
CA LEU A 13 -16.96 -2.56 15.55
C LEU A 13 -17.30 -3.89 14.87
N GLN A 14 -18.27 -4.66 15.40
CA GLN A 14 -18.78 -5.85 14.70
C GLN A 14 -19.37 -5.47 13.34
N LYS A 15 -20.14 -4.39 13.27
CA LYS A 15 -20.70 -3.88 12.02
C LYS A 15 -19.58 -3.49 11.04
N LEU A 16 -18.62 -2.69 11.50
CA LEU A 16 -17.46 -2.28 10.66
C LEU A 16 -16.66 -3.48 10.16
N ALA A 17 -16.41 -4.47 11.03
CA ALA A 17 -15.71 -5.69 10.66
C ALA A 17 -16.48 -6.50 9.61
N ALA A 18 -17.81 -6.61 9.74
CA ALA A 18 -18.64 -7.32 8.78
C ALA A 18 -18.62 -6.69 7.37
N GLU A 19 -18.55 -5.36 7.29
CA GLU A 19 -18.46 -4.62 6.02
C GLU A 19 -17.09 -4.83 5.31
N ARG A 20 -16.07 -5.26 6.04
CA ARG A 20 -14.68 -5.38 5.55
C ARG A 20 -14.11 -6.81 5.56
N SER A 21 -14.87 -7.78 6.05
CA SER A 21 -14.38 -9.15 6.34
C SER A 21 -13.96 -9.98 5.12
N ALA A 22 -14.23 -9.51 3.90
CA ALA A 22 -13.80 -10.18 2.68
C ALA A 22 -12.27 -10.17 2.48
N VAL A 23 -11.56 -9.26 3.13
CA VAL A 23 -10.11 -9.08 3.02
C VAL A 23 -9.43 -9.45 4.33
N ASN A 24 -8.51 -10.39 4.30
CA ASN A 24 -7.94 -11.00 5.50
C ASN A 24 -7.19 -10.00 6.40
N ILE A 25 -6.45 -9.05 5.83
CA ILE A 25 -5.80 -8.01 6.63
C ILE A 25 -6.83 -7.20 7.43
N TYR A 26 -7.99 -6.90 6.83
CA TYR A 26 -9.03 -6.12 7.50
C TYR A 26 -9.72 -6.88 8.63
N ARG A 27 -9.70 -8.22 8.60
CA ARG A 27 -10.10 -9.03 9.76
C ARG A 27 -9.03 -9.04 10.84
N MET A 28 -7.76 -9.21 10.42
CA MET A 28 -6.64 -9.34 11.35
C MET A 28 -6.38 -8.08 12.16
N VAL A 29 -6.60 -6.88 11.61
CA VAL A 29 -6.39 -5.62 12.34
C VAL A 29 -7.29 -5.46 13.56
N PHE A 30 -8.40 -6.21 13.66
CA PHE A 30 -9.28 -6.20 14.82
C PHE A 30 -8.68 -6.90 16.06
N HIS A 31 -7.48 -7.48 15.99
CA HIS A 31 -6.69 -7.75 17.19
C HIS A 31 -6.38 -6.47 17.99
N SER A 32 -6.46 -5.31 17.33
CA SER A 32 -6.39 -3.99 17.98
C SER A 32 -7.68 -3.20 17.72
N PRO A 33 -8.75 -3.44 18.48
CA PRO A 33 -10.05 -2.80 18.24
C PRO A 33 -10.01 -1.27 18.27
N ALA A 34 -9.11 -0.70 19.08
CA ALA A 34 -8.93 0.76 19.17
C ALA A 34 -8.30 1.38 17.91
N LEU A 35 -7.42 0.64 17.20
CA LEU A 35 -6.71 1.14 16.02
C LEU A 35 -7.36 0.73 14.70
N ALA A 36 -8.14 -0.36 14.68
CA ALA A 36 -8.74 -0.89 13.47
C ALA A 36 -9.56 0.16 12.67
N PRO A 37 -10.43 0.98 13.28
CA PRO A 37 -11.19 1.99 12.53
C PRO A 37 -10.28 3.02 11.83
N ALA A 38 -9.25 3.51 12.52
CA ALA A 38 -8.31 4.49 11.96
C ALA A 38 -7.46 3.88 10.84
N PHE A 39 -7.03 2.62 10.98
CA PHE A 39 -6.32 1.88 9.94
C PHE A 39 -7.17 1.76 8.67
N LEU A 40 -8.41 1.31 8.79
CA LEU A 40 -9.35 1.16 7.67
C LEU A 40 -9.64 2.50 6.99
N GLN A 41 -9.84 3.55 7.79
CA GLN A 41 -10.08 4.90 7.28
C GLN A 41 -8.85 5.44 6.51
N MET A 42 -7.63 5.18 6.99
CA MET A 42 -6.40 5.60 6.29
C MET A 42 -6.23 4.85 4.96
N ALA A 43 -6.51 3.55 4.94
CA ALA A 43 -6.50 2.75 3.71
C ALA A 43 -7.46 3.35 2.67
N ASP A 44 -8.72 3.62 3.06
CA ASP A 44 -9.72 4.24 2.17
C ASP A 44 -9.28 5.62 1.68
N ALA A 45 -8.71 6.46 2.56
CA ALA A 45 -8.25 7.79 2.22
C ALA A 45 -7.12 7.78 1.18
N ILE A 46 -6.18 6.84 1.29
CA ILE A 46 -5.09 6.67 0.30
C ILE A 46 -5.66 6.34 -1.08
N PHE A 47 -6.67 5.47 -1.16
CA PHE A 47 -7.32 5.14 -2.43
C PHE A 47 -8.09 6.30 -3.06
N GLN A 48 -8.52 7.29 -2.25
CA GLN A 48 -9.20 8.51 -2.69
C GLN A 48 -8.25 9.69 -2.91
N GLY A 49 -6.95 9.53 -2.61
CA GLY A 49 -5.93 10.56 -2.75
C GLY A 49 -5.73 11.05 -4.20
N ALA A 50 -5.04 12.17 -4.34
CA ALA A 50 -4.81 12.84 -5.63
C ALA A 50 -3.63 12.23 -6.43
N LEU A 51 -2.80 11.37 -5.82
CA LEU A 51 -1.70 10.71 -6.52
C LEU A 51 -2.28 9.81 -7.63
N PRO A 52 -1.83 9.92 -8.90
CA PRO A 52 -2.31 9.07 -9.99
C PRO A 52 -2.25 7.58 -9.63
N HIS A 53 -3.33 6.86 -9.88
CA HIS A 53 -3.49 5.47 -9.43
C HIS A 53 -2.33 4.56 -9.85
N PRO A 54 -1.84 4.56 -11.11
CA PRO A 54 -0.70 3.71 -11.48
C PRO A 54 0.58 4.04 -10.71
N LEU A 55 0.83 5.33 -10.41
CA LEU A 55 1.99 5.76 -9.64
C LEU A 55 1.87 5.35 -8.16
N ARG A 56 0.67 5.42 -7.60
CA ARG A 56 0.38 4.93 -6.25
C ARG A 56 0.63 3.43 -6.15
N GLU A 57 0.09 2.63 -7.08
CA GLU A 57 0.27 1.17 -7.07
C GLU A 57 1.74 0.78 -7.27
N LEU A 58 2.48 1.51 -8.11
CA LEU A 58 3.92 1.31 -8.27
C LEU A 58 4.67 1.51 -6.94
N ALA A 59 4.36 2.59 -6.21
CA ALA A 59 4.96 2.84 -4.89
C ALA A 59 4.58 1.77 -3.87
N ILE A 60 3.32 1.36 -3.81
CA ILE A 60 2.83 0.30 -2.91
C ILE A 60 3.54 -1.02 -3.19
N LEU A 61 3.60 -1.45 -4.45
CA LEU A 61 4.29 -2.67 -4.86
C LEU A 61 5.78 -2.61 -4.51
N ARG A 62 6.43 -1.45 -4.71
CA ARG A 62 7.84 -1.29 -4.34
C ARG A 62 8.07 -1.49 -2.84
N VAL A 63 7.19 -0.95 -1.99
CA VAL A 63 7.20 -1.19 -0.55
C VAL A 63 6.99 -2.68 -0.26
N GLY A 64 5.99 -3.31 -0.87
CA GLY A 64 5.69 -4.74 -0.73
C GLY A 64 6.91 -5.62 -1.01
N HIS A 65 7.62 -5.36 -2.10
CA HIS A 65 8.85 -6.09 -2.48
C HIS A 65 10.00 -5.81 -1.51
N ALA A 66 10.22 -4.56 -1.12
CA ALA A 66 11.28 -4.20 -0.16
C ALA A 66 11.09 -4.91 1.20
N TYR A 67 9.84 -5.03 1.64
CA TYR A 67 9.46 -5.73 2.88
C TYR A 67 9.25 -7.24 2.70
N ARG A 68 9.34 -7.77 1.48
CA ARG A 68 9.06 -9.17 1.16
C ARG A 68 7.71 -9.61 1.71
N ALA A 69 6.66 -8.83 1.46
CA ALA A 69 5.31 -9.05 1.92
C ALA A 69 4.46 -9.71 0.81
N PRO A 70 4.38 -11.06 0.74
CA PRO A 70 3.75 -11.75 -0.38
C PRO A 70 2.25 -11.46 -0.48
N TYR A 71 1.57 -11.22 0.63
CA TYR A 71 0.18 -10.80 0.65
C TYR A 71 0.00 -9.48 -0.10
N GLU A 72 0.82 -8.48 0.24
CA GLU A 72 0.76 -7.15 -0.34
C GLU A 72 1.06 -7.17 -1.85
N ILE A 73 2.11 -7.89 -2.23
CA ILE A 73 2.49 -8.05 -3.64
C ILE A 73 1.35 -8.68 -4.43
N HIS A 74 0.78 -9.80 -3.94
CA HIS A 74 -0.31 -10.50 -4.61
C HIS A 74 -1.53 -9.59 -4.86
N HIS A 75 -1.96 -8.86 -3.84
CA HIS A 75 -3.12 -7.98 -3.95
C HIS A 75 -2.86 -6.81 -4.88
N HIS A 76 -1.75 -6.09 -4.68
CA HIS A 76 -1.46 -4.87 -5.42
C HIS A 76 -0.95 -5.09 -6.85
N GLU A 77 -0.45 -6.27 -7.22
CA GLU A 77 -0.28 -6.61 -8.63
C GLU A 77 -1.62 -6.64 -9.37
N ASN A 78 -2.65 -7.26 -8.77
CA ASN A 78 -3.98 -7.34 -9.37
C ASN A 78 -4.66 -5.97 -9.42
N ILE A 79 -4.63 -5.22 -8.31
CA ILE A 79 -5.19 -3.86 -8.24
C ILE A 79 -4.45 -2.93 -9.21
N GLY A 80 -3.13 -3.00 -9.28
CA GLY A 80 -2.31 -2.20 -10.19
C GLY A 80 -2.70 -2.40 -11.66
N ARG A 81 -2.85 -3.66 -12.10
CA ARG A 81 -3.34 -3.97 -13.45
C ARG A 81 -4.72 -3.36 -13.72
N LEU A 82 -5.65 -3.51 -12.77
CA LEU A 82 -7.00 -2.92 -12.89
C LEU A 82 -6.98 -1.39 -12.98
N LEU A 83 -6.03 -0.76 -12.31
CA LEU A 83 -5.90 0.70 -12.25
C LEU A 83 -4.92 1.28 -13.29
N GLY A 84 -4.44 0.45 -14.22
CA GLY A 84 -3.65 0.87 -15.38
C GLY A 84 -2.14 0.94 -15.18
N LEU A 85 -1.60 0.28 -14.13
CA LEU A 85 -0.16 0.03 -14.04
C LEU A 85 0.20 -1.08 -15.03
N ASP A 86 1.11 -0.80 -15.92
CA ASP A 86 1.57 -1.75 -16.94
C ASP A 86 2.51 -2.82 -16.37
N GLU A 87 2.75 -3.87 -17.14
CA GLU A 87 3.62 -4.99 -16.71
C GLU A 87 5.07 -4.53 -16.51
N ALA A 88 5.53 -3.49 -17.21
CA ALA A 88 6.85 -2.91 -16.98
C ALA A 88 6.95 -2.29 -15.58
N GLY A 89 5.92 -1.53 -15.16
CA GLY A 89 5.83 -0.98 -13.81
C GLY A 89 5.76 -2.05 -12.73
N ILE A 90 4.99 -3.12 -12.95
CA ILE A 90 4.90 -4.25 -12.00
C ILE A 90 6.27 -4.95 -11.87
N ALA A 91 6.95 -5.24 -12.98
CA ALA A 91 8.28 -5.84 -12.96
C ALA A 91 9.33 -4.93 -12.30
N ALA A 92 9.25 -3.62 -12.57
CA ALA A 92 10.13 -2.61 -11.99
C ALA A 92 9.98 -2.51 -10.47
N ALA A 93 8.76 -2.60 -9.95
CA ALA A 93 8.52 -2.62 -8.50
C ALA A 93 9.30 -3.75 -7.81
N GLY A 94 9.40 -4.92 -8.43
CA GLY A 94 10.15 -6.06 -7.91
C GLY A 94 11.67 -5.91 -8.05
N SER A 95 12.13 -5.50 -9.24
CA SER A 95 13.57 -5.43 -9.57
C SER A 95 14.26 -4.16 -9.08
N GLY A 96 13.54 -3.06 -8.91
CA GLY A 96 14.09 -1.72 -8.70
C GLY A 96 14.70 -1.10 -9.98
N SER A 97 14.58 -1.77 -11.13
CA SER A 97 15.07 -1.24 -12.41
C SER A 97 14.10 -0.22 -12.98
N THR A 98 14.63 0.86 -13.55
CA THR A 98 13.82 1.87 -14.24
C THR A 98 13.73 1.61 -15.76
N GLU A 99 14.26 0.51 -16.24
CA GLU A 99 14.21 0.16 -17.66
C GLU A 99 12.77 -0.08 -18.12
N GLY A 100 12.38 0.57 -19.21
CA GLY A 100 11.03 0.46 -19.78
C GLY A 100 9.95 1.32 -19.10
N LEU A 101 10.30 2.05 -18.04
CA LEU A 101 9.38 2.94 -17.34
C LEU A 101 9.27 4.31 -18.03
N THR A 102 8.13 4.97 -17.84
CA THR A 102 8.02 6.41 -18.12
C THR A 102 8.91 7.22 -17.17
N ALA A 103 9.18 8.49 -17.51
CA ALA A 103 9.96 9.37 -16.64
C ALA A 103 9.30 9.53 -15.25
N GLU A 104 7.97 9.66 -15.20
CA GLU A 104 7.21 9.78 -13.95
C GLU A 104 7.26 8.51 -13.11
N GLN A 105 7.08 7.33 -13.74
CA GLN A 105 7.21 6.04 -13.05
C GLN A 105 8.61 5.86 -12.49
N SER A 106 9.67 6.17 -13.28
CA SER A 106 11.06 6.08 -12.85
C SER A 106 11.35 6.97 -11.65
N ALA A 107 10.84 8.21 -11.68
CA ALA A 107 11.01 9.16 -10.59
C ALA A 107 10.27 8.69 -9.32
N VAL A 108 9.01 8.23 -9.42
CA VAL A 108 8.25 7.72 -8.27
C VAL A 108 8.91 6.49 -7.67
N LEU A 109 9.42 5.55 -8.49
CA LEU A 109 10.14 4.37 -8.01
C LEU A 109 11.38 4.79 -7.21
N SER A 110 12.20 5.72 -7.77
CA SER A 110 13.40 6.23 -7.11
C SER A 110 13.09 6.99 -5.82
N LEU A 111 12.05 7.83 -5.80
CA LEU A 111 11.60 8.54 -4.60
C LEU A 111 11.11 7.57 -3.52
N THR A 112 10.43 6.50 -3.91
CA THR A 112 10.00 5.45 -2.98
C THR A 112 11.21 4.76 -2.36
N ASP A 113 12.23 4.39 -3.14
CA ASP A 113 13.46 3.80 -2.61
C ASP A 113 14.18 4.73 -1.64
N ARG A 114 14.28 6.03 -1.94
CA ARG A 114 14.87 7.02 -1.02
C ARG A 114 14.10 7.11 0.29
N LEU A 115 12.76 7.11 0.26
CA LEU A 115 11.94 7.08 1.47
C LEU A 115 12.15 5.82 2.30
N LEU A 116 12.31 4.66 1.64
CA LEU A 116 12.56 3.39 2.30
C LEU A 116 13.95 3.32 2.95
N GLU A 117 14.97 3.85 2.28
CA GLU A 117 16.38 3.73 2.70
C GLU A 117 16.81 4.87 3.63
N GLN A 118 16.39 6.11 3.32
CA GLN A 118 16.88 7.32 3.97
C GLN A 118 15.84 7.92 4.94
N HIS A 119 14.59 7.46 4.88
CA HIS A 119 13.45 7.94 5.70
C HIS A 119 13.14 9.44 5.50
N THR A 120 13.62 10.03 4.41
CA THR A 120 13.43 11.43 4.05
C THR A 120 13.68 11.66 2.58
N LEU A 121 13.20 12.78 2.06
CA LEU A 121 13.55 13.32 0.75
C LEU A 121 14.38 14.59 0.93
N THR A 122 15.51 14.71 0.22
CA THR A 122 16.32 15.92 0.19
C THR A 122 15.61 17.07 -0.51
N GLU A 123 16.18 18.26 -0.47
CA GLU A 123 15.65 19.41 -1.23
C GLU A 123 15.64 19.12 -2.73
N ALA A 124 16.68 18.48 -3.25
CA ALA A 124 16.79 18.10 -4.66
C ALA A 124 15.71 17.09 -5.04
N ASP A 125 15.47 16.08 -4.19
CA ASP A 125 14.40 15.08 -4.41
C ASP A 125 13.02 15.71 -4.44
N ARG A 126 12.75 16.66 -3.54
CA ARG A 126 11.49 17.40 -3.54
C ARG A 126 11.32 18.28 -4.77
N ALA A 127 12.40 18.95 -5.21
CA ALA A 127 12.37 19.74 -6.43
C ALA A 127 12.12 18.88 -7.67
N GLU A 128 12.75 17.70 -7.76
CA GLU A 128 12.49 16.71 -8.81
C GLU A 128 11.01 16.28 -8.79
N ALA A 129 10.50 15.85 -7.65
CA ALA A 129 9.11 15.44 -7.49
C ALA A 129 8.12 16.53 -7.91
N LEU A 130 8.34 17.77 -7.47
CA LEU A 130 7.47 18.91 -7.75
C LEU A 130 7.55 19.42 -9.21
N SER A 131 8.46 18.87 -10.03
CA SER A 131 8.48 19.16 -11.46
C SER A 131 7.35 18.45 -12.22
N PHE A 132 6.75 17.39 -11.65
CA PHE A 132 5.66 16.63 -12.27
C PHE A 132 4.50 16.30 -11.31
N LEU A 133 4.69 16.38 -9.99
CA LEU A 133 3.64 16.24 -8.97
C LEU A 133 3.26 17.59 -8.37
N THR A 134 2.01 17.73 -7.98
CA THR A 134 1.61 18.81 -7.06
C THR A 134 2.12 18.51 -5.65
N THR A 135 2.16 19.52 -4.77
CA THR A 135 2.50 19.33 -3.35
C THR A 135 1.56 18.31 -2.67
N GLY A 136 0.27 18.32 -3.03
CA GLY A 136 -0.70 17.34 -2.52
C GLY A 136 -0.34 15.93 -2.94
N GLN A 137 -0.02 15.70 -4.21
CA GLN A 137 0.37 14.39 -4.73
C GLN A 137 1.69 13.89 -4.13
N LEU A 138 2.66 14.79 -3.91
CA LEU A 138 3.89 14.44 -3.19
C LEU A 138 3.59 14.05 -1.73
N SER A 139 2.69 14.77 -1.06
CA SER A 139 2.23 14.41 0.29
C SER A 139 1.57 13.03 0.29
N ASP A 140 0.70 12.75 -0.68
CA ASP A 140 0.06 11.44 -0.83
C ASP A 140 1.09 10.32 -1.04
N LEU A 141 2.14 10.57 -1.84
CA LEU A 141 3.22 9.59 -2.04
C LEU A 141 3.93 9.26 -0.72
N VAL A 142 4.33 10.28 0.03
CA VAL A 142 5.03 10.09 1.32
C VAL A 142 4.15 9.36 2.33
N LEU A 143 2.87 9.75 2.44
CA LEU A 143 1.90 9.10 3.32
C LEU A 143 1.62 7.66 2.89
N THR A 144 1.49 7.40 1.59
CA THR A 144 1.31 6.04 1.04
C THR A 144 2.48 5.15 1.41
N VAL A 145 3.72 5.58 1.14
CA VAL A 145 4.92 4.79 1.47
C VAL A 145 4.96 4.49 2.98
N GLY A 146 4.75 5.48 3.84
CA GLY A 146 4.77 5.29 5.30
C GLY A 146 3.67 4.34 5.79
N PHE A 147 2.45 4.47 5.27
CA PHE A 147 1.35 3.59 5.64
C PHE A 147 1.61 2.15 5.19
N TYR A 148 2.10 1.93 3.97
CA TYR A 148 2.36 0.58 3.47
C TYR A 148 3.60 -0.08 4.09
N GLN A 149 4.55 0.68 4.64
CA GLN A 149 5.57 0.13 5.55
C GLN A 149 4.93 -0.45 6.82
N LEU A 150 3.96 0.27 7.42
CA LEU A 150 3.19 -0.23 8.56
C LEU A 150 2.39 -1.48 8.17
N VAL A 151 1.70 -1.46 7.04
CA VAL A 151 0.91 -2.59 6.50
C VAL A 151 1.79 -3.83 6.33
N CYS A 152 2.93 -3.70 5.65
CA CYS A 152 3.84 -4.83 5.41
C CYS A 152 4.42 -5.41 6.70
N ASN A 153 4.78 -4.56 7.67
CA ASN A 153 5.22 -5.00 8.99
C ASN A 153 4.12 -5.81 9.70
N PHE A 154 2.88 -5.34 9.64
CA PHE A 154 1.73 -6.03 10.22
C PHE A 154 1.48 -7.38 9.53
N LEU A 155 1.41 -7.40 8.20
CA LEU A 155 1.19 -8.61 7.40
C LEU A 155 2.22 -9.70 7.68
N ASN A 156 3.51 -9.32 7.69
CA ASN A 156 4.60 -10.25 7.92
C ASN A 156 4.63 -10.76 9.37
N THR A 157 4.36 -9.87 10.35
CA THR A 157 4.38 -10.23 11.78
C THR A 157 3.24 -11.19 12.14
N PHE A 158 2.05 -10.97 11.56
CA PHE A 158 0.86 -11.79 11.82
C PHE A 158 0.70 -12.96 10.84
N GLU A 159 1.64 -13.11 9.87
CA GLU A 159 1.63 -14.16 8.84
C GLU A 159 0.28 -14.23 8.11
N VAL A 160 -0.22 -13.05 7.71
CA VAL A 160 -1.51 -12.95 7.02
C VAL A 160 -1.41 -13.57 5.63
N THR A 161 -2.27 -14.53 5.33
CA THR A 161 -2.33 -15.22 4.04
C THR A 161 -3.40 -14.63 3.14
N THR A 162 -3.22 -14.76 1.83
CA THR A 162 -4.23 -14.36 0.84
C THR A 162 -5.51 -15.18 0.98
N GLU A 163 -6.62 -14.67 0.45
CA GLU A 163 -7.93 -15.32 0.41
C GLU A 163 -7.99 -16.48 -0.61
N GLY A 164 -6.88 -16.76 -1.29
CA GLY A 164 -6.79 -17.73 -2.37
C GLY A 164 -7.62 -17.29 -3.60
N GLU A 165 -8.26 -18.26 -4.29
CA GLU A 165 -9.06 -18.00 -5.49
C GLU A 165 -10.33 -17.14 -5.24
N LYS A 166 -10.64 -16.82 -3.99
CA LYS A 166 -11.81 -16.01 -3.58
C LYS A 166 -11.48 -14.56 -3.27
N ALA A 167 -10.31 -14.09 -3.71
CA ALA A 167 -9.97 -12.69 -3.51
C ALA A 167 -11.01 -11.76 -4.16
N PRO A 168 -11.48 -10.70 -3.45
CA PRO A 168 -12.64 -9.90 -3.87
C PRO A 168 -12.26 -8.74 -4.82
N TYR A 169 -11.64 -9.02 -5.94
CA TYR A 169 -11.46 -8.02 -7.01
C TYR A 169 -11.97 -8.52 -8.33
#